data_0c4600c809998bd965cc95ea7b0f0750
#
_entry.id   0c4600c809998bd965cc95ea7b0f0750
#
_cell.length_a   1.000
_cell.length_b   1.000
_cell.length_c   1.000
_cell.angle_alpha   90.00
_cell.angle_beta   90.00
_cell.angle_gamma   90.00
#
_symmetry.space_group_name_H-M   'P 1'
#
loop_
_entity.id
_entity.type
_entity.pdbx_description
1 polymer ?
#
loop_
_entity_poly.entity_id
_entity_poly.type
_entity_poly.pdbx_seq_one_letter_code
_entity_poly.pdbx_strand_id
1 'polypeptide(L)'
;MARRTSAPRNETISDSTLKPPLVIGAPLTGMPQDAGRGMFLDKIDVTLLDTMLRLVRLLDNPRDIGMLAPMALRELYYRLLRGQHGHLLYEIAVNDSQTHRVTRAIDWLNKNFTEPLRIDALAQVANLSNSALHHRFKAVTAMSPLQYQKQLRLQEARRLIINEGLDVSSACYRVRYGRASQVSREYNPQFGCPPSKGLTRL
;
A
#
# COMPACT_ATOMS: atom_id res chain seq x y z
N MET A 1 -17.42 21.92 42.21
CA MET A 1 -17.86 21.97 40.80
C MET A 1 -16.64 21.78 39.89
N ALA A 2 -16.39 20.57 39.46
CA ALA A 2 -15.25 20.23 38.60
C ALA A 2 -15.76 20.09 37.16
N ARG A 3 -15.26 20.96 36.27
CA ARG A 3 -15.55 20.88 34.82
C ARG A 3 -14.70 19.75 34.23
N ARG A 4 -15.36 18.72 33.70
CA ARG A 4 -14.72 17.69 32.88
C ARG A 4 -14.47 18.28 31.48
N THR A 5 -13.20 18.45 31.14
CA THR A 5 -12.73 18.68 29.76
C THR A 5 -12.83 17.39 28.99
N SER A 6 -13.74 17.34 28.03
CA SER A 6 -13.85 16.22 27.07
C SER A 6 -12.73 16.35 26.03
N ALA A 7 -11.94 15.29 25.89
CA ALA A 7 -10.96 15.14 24.82
C ALA A 7 -11.62 15.10 23.43
N PRO A 8 -11.01 15.67 22.39
CA PRO A 8 -11.56 15.61 21.04
C PRO A 8 -11.56 14.17 20.52
N ARG A 9 -12.70 13.72 20.02
CA ARG A 9 -12.83 12.45 19.32
C ARG A 9 -12.00 12.52 18.04
N ASN A 10 -11.12 11.54 17.85
CA ASN A 10 -10.51 11.26 16.56
C ASN A 10 -11.64 10.85 15.59
N GLU A 11 -12.08 11.77 14.76
CA GLU A 11 -12.91 11.43 13.60
C GLU A 11 -12.03 10.67 12.61
N THR A 12 -12.27 9.39 12.52
CA THR A 12 -11.71 8.51 11.49
C THR A 12 -12.13 9.08 10.14
N ILE A 13 -11.17 9.57 9.36
CA ILE A 13 -11.39 10.00 7.97
C ILE A 13 -12.03 8.81 7.26
N SER A 14 -13.30 8.95 6.88
CA SER A 14 -14.05 7.86 6.26
C SER A 14 -13.43 7.51 4.91
N ASP A 15 -13.26 6.22 4.68
CA ASP A 15 -12.63 5.58 3.50
C ASP A 15 -13.26 5.97 2.14
N SER A 16 -14.35 6.74 2.15
CA SER A 16 -15.07 7.20 0.96
C SER A 16 -14.36 8.33 0.19
N THR A 17 -13.36 8.98 0.79
CA THR A 17 -12.68 10.15 0.19
C THR A 17 -11.55 9.76 -0.77
N LEU A 18 -11.14 8.49 -0.77
CA LEU A 18 -10.01 7.97 -1.58
C LEU A 18 -10.43 7.33 -2.91
N LYS A 19 -11.74 7.31 -3.23
CA LYS A 19 -12.15 6.90 -4.58
C LYS A 19 -11.80 8.03 -5.55
N PRO A 20 -10.95 7.78 -6.57
CA PRO A 20 -10.65 8.79 -7.56
C PRO A 20 -11.96 9.25 -8.20
N PRO A 21 -12.22 10.57 -8.30
CA PRO A 21 -13.38 11.05 -9.01
C PRO A 21 -13.26 10.59 -10.47
N LEU A 22 -14.29 9.89 -10.96
CA LEU A 22 -14.39 9.52 -12.37
C LEU A 22 -14.26 10.79 -13.21
N VAL A 23 -13.12 10.98 -13.84
CA VAL A 23 -12.92 12.03 -14.83
C VAL A 23 -13.55 11.52 -16.13
N ILE A 24 -14.88 11.72 -16.25
CA ILE A 24 -15.63 11.40 -17.46
C ILE A 24 -15.11 12.35 -18.56
N GLY A 25 -14.48 11.79 -19.60
CA GLY A 25 -14.24 12.50 -20.85
C GLY A 25 -12.79 12.72 -21.29
N ALA A 26 -11.78 12.17 -20.64
CA ALA A 26 -10.42 12.21 -21.20
C ALA A 26 -10.19 11.01 -22.16
N PRO A 27 -9.89 11.21 -23.46
CA PRO A 27 -9.54 10.11 -24.34
C PRO A 27 -8.22 9.49 -23.88
N LEU A 28 -8.23 8.21 -23.54
CA LEU A 28 -7.03 7.43 -23.24
C LEU A 28 -6.30 7.17 -24.56
N THR A 29 -5.13 7.74 -24.72
CA THR A 29 -4.31 7.55 -25.93
C THR A 29 -3.57 6.21 -25.80
N GLY A 30 -3.87 5.27 -26.74
CA GLY A 30 -3.06 4.09 -27.04
C GLY A 30 -2.91 3.07 -25.92
N MET A 31 -3.54 1.92 -26.04
CA MET A 31 -3.22 0.74 -25.22
C MET A 31 -1.93 0.08 -25.72
N PRO A 32 -0.83 0.08 -24.96
CA PRO A 32 0.26 -0.83 -25.19
C PRO A 32 -0.13 -2.23 -24.67
N GLN A 33 0.18 -3.28 -25.43
CA GLN A 33 -0.10 -4.67 -25.08
C GLN A 33 0.78 -5.26 -23.95
N ASP A 34 1.50 -4.44 -23.20
CA ASP A 34 2.43 -4.90 -22.16
C ASP A 34 1.87 -4.67 -20.76
N ALA A 35 0.71 -5.27 -20.48
CA ALA A 35 0.10 -5.32 -19.14
C ALA A 35 0.84 -6.33 -18.23
N GLY A 36 2.11 -6.08 -17.87
CA GLY A 36 2.91 -7.09 -17.17
C GLY A 36 3.58 -6.67 -15.88
N ARG A 37 3.80 -5.40 -15.60
CA ARG A 37 4.54 -4.98 -14.42
C ARG A 37 3.77 -3.94 -13.63
N GLY A 38 3.44 -4.27 -12.38
CA GLY A 38 2.79 -3.35 -11.43
C GLY A 38 3.73 -2.27 -10.87
N MET A 39 4.99 -2.25 -11.32
CA MET A 39 5.98 -1.24 -10.96
C MET A 39 6.73 -0.81 -12.21
N PHE A 40 6.78 0.49 -12.45
CA PHE A 40 7.50 1.11 -13.56
C PHE A 40 8.16 2.41 -13.08
N LEU A 41 9.23 2.78 -13.77
CA LEU A 41 9.93 4.04 -13.54
C LEU A 41 9.63 4.97 -14.71
N ASP A 42 9.24 6.19 -14.40
CA ASP A 42 9.01 7.23 -15.40
C ASP A 42 9.63 8.55 -14.95
N LYS A 43 9.90 9.44 -15.90
CA LYS A 43 10.37 10.80 -15.59
C LYS A 43 9.22 11.59 -14.99
N ILE A 44 9.44 12.14 -13.81
CA ILE A 44 8.45 12.99 -13.18
C ILE A 44 8.37 14.33 -13.92
N ASP A 45 7.17 14.71 -14.32
CA ASP A 45 6.92 16.03 -14.88
C ASP A 45 6.95 17.10 -13.77
N VAL A 46 7.51 18.28 -14.09
CA VAL A 46 7.63 19.41 -13.15
C VAL A 46 6.27 19.78 -12.56
N THR A 47 5.20 19.74 -13.35
CA THR A 47 3.84 20.07 -12.89
C THR A 47 3.28 19.01 -11.93
N LEU A 48 3.61 17.73 -12.14
CA LEU A 48 3.27 16.64 -11.23
C LEU A 48 4.02 16.78 -9.90
N LEU A 49 5.32 17.10 -9.97
CA LEU A 49 6.14 17.34 -8.79
C LEU A 49 5.62 18.53 -7.97
N ASP A 50 5.25 19.64 -8.62
CA ASP A 50 4.67 20.80 -7.94
C ASP A 50 3.36 20.46 -7.22
N THR A 51 2.49 19.67 -7.86
CA THR A 51 1.25 19.21 -7.23
C THR A 51 1.52 18.36 -5.99
N MET A 52 2.53 17.46 -6.05
CA MET A 52 2.95 16.65 -4.91
C MET A 52 3.51 17.52 -3.79
N LEU A 53 4.37 18.49 -4.12
CA LEU A 53 4.93 19.43 -3.12
C LEU A 53 3.84 20.27 -2.45
N ARG A 54 2.81 20.71 -3.19
CA ARG A 54 1.66 21.41 -2.60
C ARG A 54 0.92 20.52 -1.60
N LEU A 55 0.72 19.25 -1.91
CA LEU A 55 0.10 18.30 -0.95
C LEU A 55 0.94 18.16 0.33
N VAL A 56 2.26 18.02 0.20
CA VAL A 56 3.16 17.91 1.36
C VAL A 56 3.12 19.18 2.20
N ARG A 57 3.16 20.36 1.55
CA ARG A 57 3.10 21.65 2.26
C ARG A 57 1.80 21.90 3.03
N LEU A 58 0.70 21.21 2.67
CA LEU A 58 -0.54 21.28 3.45
C LEU A 58 -0.38 20.71 4.87
N LEU A 59 0.61 19.86 5.11
CA LEU A 59 0.91 19.34 6.46
C LEU A 59 1.35 20.45 7.41
N ASP A 60 1.93 21.56 6.90
CA ASP A 60 2.31 22.72 7.67
C ASP A 60 1.10 23.57 8.11
N ASN A 61 -0.04 23.42 7.41
CA ASN A 61 -1.28 24.14 7.66
C ASN A 61 -2.49 23.19 7.75
N PRO A 62 -2.65 22.43 8.85
CA PRO A 62 -3.69 21.40 8.97
C PRO A 62 -5.12 21.90 8.78
N ARG A 63 -5.38 23.18 9.01
CA ARG A 63 -6.71 23.80 8.81
C ARG A 63 -7.15 23.80 7.35
N ASP A 64 -6.20 23.86 6.43
CA ASP A 64 -6.45 23.95 4.99
C ASP A 64 -6.59 22.57 4.33
N ILE A 65 -6.17 21.50 5.01
CA ILE A 65 -6.17 20.12 4.46
C ILE A 65 -7.58 19.73 3.96
N GLY A 66 -8.62 19.97 4.77
CA GLY A 66 -9.99 19.57 4.44
C GLY A 66 -10.48 20.14 3.11
N MET A 67 -10.08 21.36 2.75
CA MET A 67 -10.52 22.03 1.54
C MET A 67 -9.55 21.83 0.37
N LEU A 68 -8.25 22.02 0.61
CA LEU A 68 -7.26 22.06 -0.48
C LEU A 68 -6.73 20.68 -0.87
N ALA A 69 -6.63 19.72 0.06
CA ALA A 69 -6.13 18.39 -0.27
C ALA A 69 -6.99 17.65 -1.31
N PRO A 70 -8.34 17.67 -1.26
CA PRO A 70 -9.16 17.05 -2.30
C PRO A 70 -8.95 17.67 -3.68
N MET A 71 -8.69 18.97 -3.77
CA MET A 71 -8.43 19.67 -5.02
C MET A 71 -7.08 19.27 -5.61
N ALA A 72 -6.03 19.28 -4.78
CA ALA A 72 -4.69 18.88 -5.18
C ALA A 72 -4.63 17.38 -5.55
N LEU A 73 -5.32 16.50 -4.83
CA LEU A 73 -5.43 15.09 -5.17
C LEU A 73 -6.16 14.88 -6.51
N ARG A 74 -7.22 15.65 -6.79
CA ARG A 74 -7.92 15.59 -8.08
C ARG A 74 -7.00 16.00 -9.23
N GLU A 75 -6.22 17.05 -9.06
CA GLU A 75 -5.21 17.46 -10.02
C GLU A 75 -4.15 16.39 -10.22
N LEU A 76 -3.64 15.81 -9.14
CA LEU A 76 -2.66 14.73 -9.15
C LEU A 76 -3.17 13.53 -9.98
N TYR A 77 -4.38 13.04 -9.67
CA TYR A 77 -4.98 11.93 -10.42
C TYR A 77 -5.20 12.28 -11.88
N TYR A 78 -5.66 13.48 -12.20
CA TYR A 78 -5.85 13.93 -13.57
C TYR A 78 -4.52 13.88 -14.35
N ARG A 79 -3.43 14.40 -13.77
CA ARG A 79 -2.11 14.39 -14.40
C ARG A 79 -1.58 12.99 -14.62
N LEU A 80 -1.71 12.12 -13.59
CA LEU A 80 -1.30 10.72 -13.64
C LEU A 80 -2.08 9.94 -14.71
N LEU A 81 -3.40 10.14 -14.81
CA LEU A 81 -4.25 9.50 -15.82
C LEU A 81 -3.92 9.97 -17.26
N ARG A 82 -3.46 11.21 -17.40
CA ARG A 82 -3.01 11.76 -18.70
C ARG A 82 -1.57 11.36 -19.06
N GLY A 83 -0.80 10.86 -18.11
CA GLY A 83 0.57 10.39 -18.28
C GLY A 83 0.66 9.10 -19.11
N GLN A 84 1.88 8.70 -19.45
CA GLN A 84 2.17 7.54 -20.30
C GLN A 84 1.56 6.24 -19.74
N HIS A 85 1.46 6.11 -18.41
CA HIS A 85 0.95 4.94 -17.72
C HIS A 85 -0.47 5.12 -17.15
N GLY A 86 -1.20 6.13 -17.61
CA GLY A 86 -2.55 6.44 -17.12
C GLY A 86 -3.55 5.30 -17.32
N HIS A 87 -3.38 4.47 -18.36
CA HIS A 87 -4.20 3.29 -18.59
C HIS A 87 -4.12 2.27 -17.46
N LEU A 88 -2.96 2.11 -16.82
CA LEU A 88 -2.79 1.20 -15.65
C LEU A 88 -3.57 1.70 -14.44
N LEU A 89 -3.56 3.02 -14.21
CA LEU A 89 -4.36 3.62 -13.14
C LEU A 89 -5.86 3.50 -13.40
N TYR A 90 -6.26 3.66 -14.67
CA TYR A 90 -7.66 3.47 -15.07
C TYR A 90 -8.10 2.01 -14.83
N GLU A 91 -7.29 1.03 -15.21
CA GLU A 91 -7.57 -0.38 -14.94
C GLU A 91 -7.73 -0.68 -13.45
N ILE A 92 -6.93 -0.05 -12.57
CA ILE A 92 -7.07 -0.19 -11.12
C ILE A 92 -8.38 0.43 -10.64
N ALA A 93 -8.80 1.56 -11.22
CA ALA A 93 -9.99 2.28 -10.81
C ALA A 93 -11.30 1.60 -11.27
N VAL A 94 -11.28 0.83 -12.36
CA VAL A 94 -12.47 0.14 -12.87
C VAL A 94 -12.75 -1.11 -12.03
N ASN A 95 -13.88 -1.11 -11.32
CA ASN A 95 -14.26 -2.14 -10.35
C ASN A 95 -14.27 -3.59 -10.89
N ASP A 96 -14.38 -3.80 -12.18
CA ASP A 96 -14.39 -5.13 -12.81
C ASP A 96 -13.10 -5.47 -13.55
N SER A 97 -12.08 -4.61 -13.46
CA SER A 97 -10.78 -4.90 -14.07
C SER A 97 -10.10 -6.08 -13.35
N GLN A 98 -9.30 -6.82 -14.10
CA GLN A 98 -8.50 -7.91 -13.55
C GLN A 98 -7.51 -7.41 -12.48
N THR A 99 -7.00 -6.20 -12.66
CA THR A 99 -6.10 -5.53 -11.73
C THR A 99 -6.82 -5.18 -10.42
N HIS A 100 -8.06 -4.69 -10.49
CA HIS A 100 -8.88 -4.43 -9.30
C HIS A 100 -9.14 -5.70 -8.47
N ARG A 101 -9.33 -6.85 -9.12
CA ARG A 101 -9.48 -8.13 -8.43
C ARG A 101 -8.23 -8.49 -7.62
N VAL A 102 -7.03 -8.27 -8.19
CA VAL A 102 -5.76 -8.45 -7.46
C VAL A 102 -5.61 -7.45 -6.33
N THR A 103 -5.99 -6.19 -6.53
CA THR A 103 -5.96 -5.15 -5.48
C THR A 103 -6.76 -5.58 -4.25
N ARG A 104 -7.94 -6.18 -4.43
CA ARG A 104 -8.72 -6.73 -3.30
C ARG A 104 -7.95 -7.81 -2.51
N ALA A 105 -7.20 -8.67 -3.22
CA ALA A 105 -6.35 -9.65 -2.54
C ALA A 105 -5.20 -9.00 -1.77
N ILE A 106 -4.59 -7.96 -2.32
CA ILE A 106 -3.53 -7.19 -1.68
C ILE A 106 -4.07 -6.48 -0.42
N ASP A 107 -5.22 -5.83 -0.51
CA ASP A 107 -5.86 -5.14 0.61
C ASP A 107 -6.23 -6.11 1.73
N TRP A 108 -6.73 -7.30 1.35
CA TRP A 108 -7.02 -8.33 2.32
C TRP A 108 -5.75 -8.80 3.04
N LEU A 109 -4.66 -9.04 2.31
CA LEU A 109 -3.37 -9.41 2.90
C LEU A 109 -2.81 -8.32 3.81
N ASN A 110 -2.90 -7.06 3.42
CA ASN A 110 -2.45 -5.94 4.25
C ASN A 110 -3.20 -5.85 5.59
N LYS A 111 -4.48 -6.20 5.59
CA LYS A 111 -5.32 -6.20 6.81
C LYS A 111 -5.17 -7.48 7.65
N ASN A 112 -4.82 -8.61 7.02
CA ASN A 112 -4.83 -9.94 7.64
C ASN A 112 -3.49 -10.68 7.57
N PHE A 113 -2.38 -9.97 7.44
CA PHE A 113 -1.06 -10.60 7.22
C PHE A 113 -0.61 -11.49 8.37
N THR A 114 -1.12 -11.30 9.59
CA THR A 114 -0.84 -12.14 10.75
C THR A 114 -1.57 -13.49 10.71
N GLU A 115 -2.69 -13.59 9.97
CA GLU A 115 -3.48 -14.81 9.91
C GLU A 115 -2.87 -15.85 8.96
N PRO A 116 -3.15 -17.16 9.18
CA PRO A 116 -2.73 -18.20 8.25
C PRO A 116 -3.32 -17.97 6.86
N LEU A 117 -2.46 -17.90 5.83
CA LEU A 117 -2.90 -17.68 4.46
C LEU A 117 -3.43 -18.97 3.86
N ARG A 118 -4.69 -18.95 3.46
CA ARG A 118 -5.32 -19.97 2.62
C ARG A 118 -5.55 -19.39 1.23
N ILE A 119 -4.89 -19.97 0.24
CA ILE A 119 -4.96 -19.49 -1.15
C ILE A 119 -6.39 -19.52 -1.69
N ASP A 120 -7.16 -20.57 -1.37
CA ASP A 120 -8.57 -20.66 -1.78
C ASP A 120 -9.41 -19.49 -1.27
N ALA A 121 -9.24 -19.11 0.01
CA ALA A 121 -9.95 -18.00 0.60
C ALA A 121 -9.54 -16.66 -0.05
N LEU A 122 -8.24 -16.47 -0.32
CA LEU A 122 -7.75 -15.28 -0.99
C LEU A 122 -8.25 -15.19 -2.44
N ALA A 123 -8.32 -16.30 -3.14
CA ALA A 123 -8.87 -16.38 -4.49
C ALA A 123 -10.37 -16.01 -4.53
N GLN A 124 -11.14 -16.45 -3.53
CA GLN A 124 -12.55 -16.05 -3.36
C GLN A 124 -12.68 -14.54 -3.13
N VAL A 125 -11.86 -13.94 -2.26
CA VAL A 125 -11.84 -12.49 -2.03
C VAL A 125 -11.58 -11.71 -3.33
N ALA A 126 -10.65 -12.22 -4.14
CA ALA A 126 -10.30 -11.63 -5.44
C ALA A 126 -11.32 -11.93 -6.55
N ASN A 127 -12.26 -12.87 -6.33
CA ASN A 127 -13.11 -13.44 -7.37
C ASN A 127 -12.30 -13.96 -8.57
N LEU A 128 -11.29 -14.79 -8.27
CA LEU A 128 -10.37 -15.42 -9.21
C LEU A 128 -10.26 -16.92 -8.90
N SER A 129 -9.84 -17.70 -9.90
CA SER A 129 -9.35 -19.06 -9.63
C SER A 129 -7.95 -18.99 -8.97
N ASN A 130 -7.53 -20.07 -8.28
CA ASN A 130 -6.21 -20.12 -7.64
C ASN A 130 -5.07 -19.87 -8.64
N SER A 131 -5.15 -20.46 -9.83
CA SER A 131 -4.16 -20.28 -10.90
C SER A 131 -4.13 -18.83 -11.39
N ALA A 132 -5.30 -18.23 -11.66
CA ALA A 132 -5.40 -16.85 -12.09
C ALA A 132 -4.90 -15.88 -11.00
N LEU A 133 -5.21 -16.16 -9.72
CA LEU A 133 -4.68 -15.38 -8.60
C LEU A 133 -3.15 -15.41 -8.59
N HIS A 134 -2.53 -16.60 -8.60
CA HIS A 134 -1.06 -16.71 -8.57
C HIS A 134 -0.40 -15.98 -9.73
N HIS A 135 -0.88 -16.19 -10.95
CA HIS A 135 -0.31 -15.55 -12.14
C HIS A 135 -0.42 -14.03 -12.08
N ARG A 136 -1.63 -13.52 -11.81
CA ARG A 136 -1.90 -12.08 -11.82
C ARG A 136 -1.30 -11.37 -10.61
N PHE A 137 -1.34 -11.99 -9.44
CA PHE A 137 -0.73 -11.44 -8.22
C PHE A 137 0.78 -11.26 -8.41
N LYS A 138 1.45 -12.27 -9.01
CA LYS A 138 2.88 -12.18 -9.35
C LYS A 138 3.16 -11.12 -10.42
N ALA A 139 2.29 -10.96 -11.41
CA ALA A 139 2.43 -9.93 -12.43
C ALA A 139 2.37 -8.52 -11.83
N VAL A 140 1.47 -8.27 -10.86
CA VAL A 140 1.29 -6.97 -10.21
C VAL A 140 2.37 -6.70 -9.16
N THR A 141 2.68 -7.68 -8.32
CA THR A 141 3.54 -7.49 -7.13
C THR A 141 4.97 -7.99 -7.31
N ALA A 142 5.28 -8.68 -8.42
CA ALA A 142 6.50 -9.45 -8.65
C ALA A 142 6.72 -10.60 -7.64
N MET A 143 5.74 -10.91 -6.80
CA MET A 143 5.81 -11.90 -5.72
C MET A 143 4.63 -12.86 -5.75
N SER A 144 4.79 -14.05 -5.17
CA SER A 144 3.63 -14.89 -4.84
C SER A 144 2.89 -14.31 -3.62
N PRO A 145 1.60 -14.63 -3.42
CA PRO A 145 0.85 -14.18 -2.24
C PRO A 145 1.53 -14.54 -0.91
N LEU A 146 2.12 -15.73 -0.84
CA LEU A 146 2.84 -16.18 0.36
C LEU A 146 4.12 -15.37 0.62
N GLN A 147 4.89 -15.08 -0.45
CA GLN A 147 6.09 -14.23 -0.34
C GLN A 147 5.70 -12.81 0.09
N TYR A 148 4.63 -12.27 -0.46
CA TYR A 148 4.10 -10.95 -0.11
C TYR A 148 3.69 -10.90 1.37
N GLN A 149 2.93 -11.89 1.87
CA GLN A 149 2.58 -11.98 3.29
C GLN A 149 3.82 -12.05 4.20
N LYS A 150 4.82 -12.86 3.82
CA LYS A 150 6.09 -12.93 4.55
C LYS A 150 6.77 -11.57 4.63
N GLN A 151 6.78 -10.83 3.54
CA GLN A 151 7.37 -9.49 3.49
C GLN A 151 6.66 -8.50 4.41
N LEU A 152 5.32 -8.51 4.42
CA LEU A 152 4.52 -7.70 5.35
C LEU A 152 4.87 -8.01 6.81
N ARG A 153 4.96 -9.29 7.16
CA ARG A 153 5.35 -9.72 8.50
C ARG A 153 6.76 -9.26 8.88
N LEU A 154 7.72 -9.34 7.96
CA LEU A 154 9.09 -8.87 8.21
C LEU A 154 9.15 -7.36 8.39
N GLN A 155 8.41 -6.59 7.59
CA GLN A 155 8.34 -5.13 7.70
C GLN A 155 7.71 -4.73 9.04
N GLU A 156 6.63 -5.38 9.45
CA GLU A 156 5.99 -5.10 10.73
C GLU A 156 6.87 -5.53 11.91
N ALA A 157 7.55 -6.68 11.84
CA ALA A 157 8.51 -7.07 12.86
C ALA A 157 9.63 -6.01 13.00
N ARG A 158 10.14 -5.48 11.88
CA ARG A 158 11.11 -4.38 11.88
C ARG A 158 10.55 -3.13 12.55
N ARG A 159 9.33 -2.74 12.23
CA ARG A 159 8.66 -1.59 12.83
C ARG A 159 8.55 -1.75 14.36
N LEU A 160 8.12 -2.92 14.82
CA LEU A 160 8.00 -3.25 16.24
C LEU A 160 9.35 -3.20 16.98
N ILE A 161 10.41 -3.72 16.36
CA ILE A 161 11.75 -3.70 16.94
C ILE A 161 12.30 -2.26 17.03
N ILE A 162 12.16 -1.46 15.95
CA ILE A 162 12.76 -0.12 15.89
C ILE A 162 11.93 0.90 16.69
N ASN A 163 10.61 0.90 16.52
CA ASN A 163 9.77 1.96 17.07
C ASN A 163 9.23 1.64 18.48
N GLU A 164 9.01 0.35 18.77
CA GLU A 164 8.48 -0.08 20.06
C GLU A 164 9.54 -0.72 20.97
N GLY A 165 10.78 -0.89 20.48
CA GLY A 165 11.89 -1.47 21.27
C GLY A 165 11.72 -2.94 21.62
N LEU A 166 10.85 -3.68 20.90
CA LEU A 166 10.62 -5.09 21.18
C LEU A 166 11.85 -5.92 20.81
N ASP A 167 12.13 -6.95 21.62
CA ASP A 167 13.10 -7.96 21.24
C ASP A 167 12.62 -8.77 20.01
N VAL A 168 13.58 -9.40 19.31
CA VAL A 168 13.31 -10.11 18.06
C VAL A 168 12.29 -11.25 18.24
N SER A 169 12.33 -11.97 19.37
CA SER A 169 11.42 -13.10 19.63
C SER A 169 10.00 -12.61 19.85
N SER A 170 9.82 -11.56 20.64
CA SER A 170 8.53 -10.92 20.90
C SER A 170 7.92 -10.32 19.61
N ALA A 171 8.73 -9.64 18.79
CA ALA A 171 8.29 -9.13 17.51
C ALA A 171 7.84 -10.26 16.57
N CYS A 172 8.62 -11.35 16.46
CA CYS A 172 8.26 -12.52 15.67
C CYS A 172 6.94 -13.15 16.13
N TYR A 173 6.75 -13.30 17.43
CA TYR A 173 5.51 -13.84 17.98
C TYR A 173 4.30 -12.98 17.61
N ARG A 174 4.45 -11.67 17.74
CA ARG A 174 3.37 -10.70 17.48
C ARG A 174 2.91 -10.71 16.01
N VAL A 175 3.84 -10.88 15.06
CA VAL A 175 3.53 -10.98 13.64
C VAL A 175 3.22 -12.41 13.18
N ARG A 176 3.14 -13.36 14.10
CA ARG A 176 2.96 -14.80 13.81
C ARG A 176 3.95 -15.34 12.75
N TYR A 177 5.18 -14.88 12.83
CA TYR A 177 6.28 -15.42 12.05
C TYR A 177 6.83 -16.66 12.74
N GLY A 178 6.95 -17.78 12.06
CA GLY A 178 7.26 -19.09 12.62
C GLY A 178 8.31 -19.11 13.76
N ARG A 179 9.62 -19.10 13.41
CA ARG A 179 10.71 -19.12 14.41
C ARG A 179 11.59 -17.88 14.29
N ALA A 180 12.07 -17.33 15.42
CA ALA A 180 12.98 -16.18 15.45
C ALA A 180 14.25 -16.41 14.61
N SER A 181 14.76 -17.65 14.53
CA SER A 181 15.89 -18.02 13.68
C SER A 181 15.59 -17.88 12.19
N GLN A 182 14.35 -18.08 11.77
CA GLN A 182 13.92 -17.89 10.37
C GLN A 182 13.85 -16.40 10.04
N VAL A 183 13.33 -15.57 10.94
CA VAL A 183 13.34 -14.11 10.76
C VAL A 183 14.76 -13.61 10.58
N SER A 184 15.69 -14.02 11.44
CA SER A 184 17.08 -13.58 11.33
C SER A 184 17.73 -13.93 10.00
N ARG A 185 17.40 -15.08 9.40
CA ARG A 185 17.90 -15.48 8.08
C ARG A 185 17.28 -14.68 6.94
N GLU A 186 15.98 -14.37 7.03
CA GLU A 186 15.26 -13.68 5.96
C GLU A 186 15.36 -12.14 6.09
N TYR A 187 15.60 -11.64 7.30
CA TYR A 187 15.73 -10.20 7.58
C TYR A 187 17.01 -9.60 7.00
N ASN A 188 18.14 -10.27 7.17
CA ASN A 188 19.44 -9.74 6.72
C ASN A 188 19.52 -9.52 5.20
N PRO A 189 19.11 -10.47 4.33
CA PRO A 189 19.07 -10.25 2.89
C PRO A 189 18.13 -9.11 2.47
N GLN A 190 17.06 -8.86 3.23
CA GLN A 190 16.06 -7.86 2.89
C GLN A 190 16.42 -6.45 3.36
N PHE A 191 17.07 -6.32 4.53
CA PHE A 191 17.35 -5.03 5.16
C PHE A 191 18.83 -4.69 5.29
N GLY A 192 19.73 -5.56 4.83
CA GLY A 192 21.17 -5.35 4.84
C GLY A 192 21.83 -5.41 6.22
N CYS A 193 21.08 -5.68 7.28
CA CYS A 193 21.60 -5.80 8.65
C CYS A 193 20.75 -6.78 9.47
N PRO A 194 21.36 -7.45 10.47
CA PRO A 194 20.58 -8.31 11.37
C PRO A 194 19.62 -7.50 12.26
N PRO A 195 18.49 -8.10 12.70
CA PRO A 195 17.49 -7.43 13.52
C PRO A 195 18.05 -6.76 14.79
N SER A 196 19.05 -7.37 15.41
CA SER A 196 19.70 -6.87 16.61
C SER A 196 20.51 -5.57 16.42
N LYS A 197 20.93 -5.25 15.19
CA LYS A 197 21.64 -4.00 14.86
C LYS A 197 20.72 -2.85 14.50
N GLY A 198 19.42 -3.10 14.31
CA GLY A 198 18.44 -2.06 14.04
C GLY A 198 18.23 -1.10 15.23
N LEU A 199 18.51 -1.55 16.46
CA LEU A 199 18.41 -0.77 17.68
C LEU A 199 19.59 0.19 17.93
N THR A 200 20.71 0.05 17.20
CA THR A 200 21.95 0.81 17.47
C THR A 200 22.14 2.02 16.56
N ARG A 201 21.19 2.34 15.69
CA ARG A 201 21.27 3.45 14.71
C ARG A 201 20.26 4.58 14.94
N LEU A 202 19.92 4.85 16.19
CA LEU A 202 19.25 6.09 16.60
C LEU A 202 20.14 6.87 17.55
#